data_97215352dd01adc4d3b8b2fb45092d95
#
_entry.id   97215352dd01adc4d3b8b2fb45092d95
#
_cell.length_a   1.000
_cell.length_b   1.000
_cell.length_c   1.000
_cell.angle_alpha   90.00
_cell.angle_beta   90.00
_cell.angle_gamma   90.00
#
_symmetry.space_group_name_H-M   'P 1'
#
loop_
_entity.id
_entity.type
_entity.pdbx_description
1 polymer ?
#
loop_
_entity_poly.entity_id
_entity_poly.type
_entity_poly.pdbx_seq_one_letter_code
_entity_poly.pdbx_strand_id
1 'polypeptide(L)'
;GAELATQLVAGAVDAGVLNLVEASAQIEAGEICPTVVLADARMAAIGDVPTAKELGIPVSFSTVRGFAVHADTPPAIAEKIESALLKAMNHTVYQGYLQSIGLDSTSVAGSDVWGPQIQTTVNEMNAALKELGFIE
;
A
#
# COMPACT_ATOMS: atom_id res chain seq x y z
N GLY A 1 -0.16 7.18 -10.49
CA GLY A 1 -1.46 7.22 -9.88
C GLY A 1 -2.37 8.28 -10.45
N ALA A 2 -2.22 9.55 -10.10
CA ALA A 2 -3.17 10.61 -10.51
C ALA A 2 -3.37 10.74 -12.04
N GLU A 3 -2.33 10.56 -12.83
CA GLU A 3 -2.44 10.55 -14.29
C GLU A 3 -3.34 9.40 -14.80
N LEU A 4 -3.18 8.20 -14.24
CA LEU A 4 -4.02 7.05 -14.59
C LEU A 4 -5.49 7.29 -14.22
N ALA A 5 -5.77 7.91 -13.06
CA ALA A 5 -7.13 8.30 -12.68
C ALA A 5 -7.74 9.27 -13.71
N THR A 6 -6.97 10.25 -14.18
CA THR A 6 -7.42 11.16 -15.23
C THR A 6 -7.71 10.44 -16.55
N GLN A 7 -6.87 9.48 -16.94
CA GLN A 7 -7.07 8.71 -18.17
C GLN A 7 -8.30 7.78 -18.08
N LEU A 8 -8.57 7.20 -16.91
CA LEU A 8 -9.78 6.41 -16.66
C LEU A 8 -11.03 7.27 -16.81
N VAL A 9 -11.08 8.43 -16.17
CA VAL A 9 -12.23 9.37 -16.29
C VAL A 9 -12.41 9.84 -17.74
N ALA A 10 -11.32 10.07 -18.46
CA ALA A 10 -11.37 10.46 -19.87
C ALA A 10 -11.75 9.30 -20.83
N GLY A 11 -11.86 8.06 -20.33
CA GLY A 11 -12.10 6.88 -21.17
C GLY A 11 -10.93 6.51 -22.09
N ALA A 12 -9.73 7.01 -21.79
CA ALA A 12 -8.53 6.70 -22.56
C ALA A 12 -7.97 5.29 -22.24
N VAL A 13 -8.33 4.75 -21.07
CA VAL A 13 -8.07 3.37 -20.64
C VAL A 13 -9.32 2.80 -19.98
N ASP A 14 -9.52 1.49 -20.10
CA ASP A 14 -10.71 0.80 -19.58
C ASP A 14 -10.58 0.39 -18.11
N ALA A 15 -9.36 0.13 -17.65
CA ALA A 15 -9.07 -0.29 -16.27
C ALA A 15 -7.67 0.11 -15.85
N GLY A 16 -7.41 0.12 -14.54
CA GLY A 16 -6.10 0.43 -14.00
C GLY A 16 -5.94 0.00 -12.55
N VAL A 17 -4.69 -0.12 -12.11
CA VAL A 17 -4.34 -0.40 -10.71
C VAL A 17 -3.91 0.91 -10.06
N LEU A 18 -4.64 1.32 -9.01
CA LEU A 18 -4.45 2.58 -8.30
C LEU A 18 -4.38 2.35 -6.78
N ASN A 19 -3.68 3.21 -6.08
CA ASN A 19 -3.89 3.33 -4.64
C ASN A 19 -5.17 4.16 -4.40
N LEU A 20 -5.95 3.78 -3.40
CA LEU A 20 -7.24 4.43 -3.12
C LEU A 20 -7.12 5.96 -3.03
N VAL A 21 -6.09 6.46 -2.35
CA VAL A 21 -5.84 7.90 -2.16
C VAL A 21 -5.64 8.67 -3.48
N GLU A 22 -5.21 7.98 -4.54
CA GLU A 22 -4.92 8.60 -5.84
C GLU A 22 -6.18 8.84 -6.69
N ALA A 23 -7.30 8.20 -6.32
CA ALA A 23 -8.56 8.27 -7.05
C ALA A 23 -9.78 8.49 -6.12
N SER A 24 -9.57 8.83 -4.85
CA SER A 24 -10.65 8.95 -3.87
C SER A 24 -11.75 9.94 -4.31
N ALA A 25 -11.36 11.11 -4.81
CA ALA A 25 -12.31 12.12 -5.26
C ALA A 25 -13.17 11.64 -6.45
N GLN A 26 -12.57 10.93 -7.41
CA GLN A 26 -13.27 10.38 -8.58
C GLN A 26 -14.16 9.19 -8.21
N ILE A 27 -13.76 8.41 -7.21
CA ILE A 27 -14.58 7.32 -6.66
C ILE A 27 -15.79 7.91 -5.93
N GLU A 28 -15.61 8.91 -5.09
CA GLU A 28 -16.70 9.63 -4.41
C GLU A 28 -17.66 10.32 -5.38
N ALA A 29 -17.14 10.85 -6.49
CA ALA A 29 -17.94 11.43 -7.56
C ALA A 29 -18.66 10.38 -8.44
N GLY A 30 -18.34 9.08 -8.27
CA GLY A 30 -18.90 8.00 -9.09
C GLY A 30 -18.32 7.92 -10.51
N GLU A 31 -17.21 8.61 -10.78
CA GLU A 31 -16.53 8.61 -12.07
C GLU A 31 -15.61 7.39 -12.26
N ILE A 32 -15.10 6.84 -11.16
CA ILE A 32 -14.29 5.60 -11.13
C ILE A 32 -14.99 4.59 -10.22
N CYS A 33 -15.16 3.37 -10.70
CA CYS A 33 -15.74 2.26 -9.95
C CYS A 33 -14.65 1.29 -9.50
N PRO A 34 -14.30 1.20 -8.21
CA PRO A 34 -13.40 0.17 -7.71
C PRO A 34 -14.07 -1.20 -7.79
N THR A 35 -13.40 -2.19 -8.35
CA THR A 35 -13.96 -3.53 -8.62
C THR A 35 -13.32 -4.63 -7.79
N VAL A 36 -12.07 -4.48 -7.38
CA VAL A 36 -11.33 -5.45 -6.60
C VAL A 36 -10.25 -4.78 -5.76
N VAL A 37 -10.07 -5.26 -4.53
CA VAL A 37 -8.97 -4.88 -3.63
C VAL A 37 -7.88 -5.94 -3.67
N LEU A 38 -6.63 -5.53 -3.89
CA LEU A 38 -5.49 -6.46 -3.93
C LEU A 38 -4.85 -6.72 -2.55
N ALA A 39 -5.33 -6.08 -1.49
CA ALA A 39 -4.86 -6.33 -0.11
C ALA A 39 -5.47 -7.63 0.47
N ASP A 40 -4.92 -8.09 1.60
CA ASP A 40 -5.38 -9.29 2.29
C ASP A 40 -6.78 -9.17 2.90
N ALA A 41 -7.22 -7.95 3.18
CA ALA A 41 -8.54 -7.62 3.71
C ALA A 41 -9.17 -6.47 2.93
N ARG A 42 -10.51 -6.37 3.00
CA ARG A 42 -11.26 -5.25 2.42
C ARG A 42 -10.84 -3.94 3.08
N MET A 43 -10.83 -2.88 2.31
CA MET A 43 -10.55 -1.53 2.81
C MET A 43 -11.86 -0.89 3.32
N ALA A 44 -11.85 -0.38 4.55
CA ALA A 44 -13.06 0.17 5.19
C ALA A 44 -13.71 1.30 4.38
N ALA A 45 -12.91 2.12 3.69
CA ALA A 45 -13.42 3.24 2.88
C ALA A 45 -14.16 2.80 1.61
N ILE A 46 -13.99 1.55 1.15
CA ILE A 46 -14.68 0.91 0.02
C ILE A 46 -15.12 -0.50 0.41
N GLY A 47 -15.74 -0.66 1.57
CA GLY A 47 -16.02 -1.93 2.23
C GLY A 47 -16.86 -2.94 1.43
N ASP A 48 -17.63 -2.48 0.45
CA ASP A 48 -18.42 -3.36 -0.43
C ASP A 48 -17.59 -4.02 -1.53
N VAL A 49 -16.36 -3.52 -1.79
CA VAL A 49 -15.47 -4.05 -2.82
C VAL A 49 -14.75 -5.30 -2.31
N PRO A 50 -14.90 -6.46 -2.98
CA PRO A 50 -14.24 -7.68 -2.56
C PRO A 50 -12.73 -7.65 -2.77
N THR A 51 -12.00 -8.45 -2.00
CA THR A 51 -10.60 -8.73 -2.27
C THR A 51 -10.43 -9.73 -3.43
N ALA A 52 -9.25 -9.74 -4.07
CA ALA A 52 -8.92 -10.75 -5.08
C ALA A 52 -9.04 -12.17 -4.51
N LYS A 53 -8.62 -12.37 -3.26
CA LYS A 53 -8.72 -13.67 -2.56
C LYS A 53 -10.18 -14.13 -2.39
N GLU A 54 -11.11 -13.23 -2.06
CA GLU A 54 -12.55 -13.53 -1.97
C GLU A 54 -13.12 -13.93 -3.32
N LEU A 55 -12.55 -13.46 -4.42
CA LEU A 55 -12.93 -13.83 -5.79
C LEU A 55 -12.22 -15.12 -6.28
N GLY A 56 -11.47 -15.80 -5.42
CA GLY A 56 -10.74 -17.02 -5.78
C GLY A 56 -9.42 -16.79 -6.51
N ILE A 57 -8.94 -15.54 -6.57
CA ILE A 57 -7.66 -15.19 -7.16
C ILE A 57 -6.63 -15.07 -6.02
N PRO A 58 -5.65 -16.00 -5.88
CA PRO A 58 -4.73 -16.04 -4.75
C PRO A 58 -3.61 -15.00 -4.86
N VAL A 59 -3.98 -13.74 -5.06
CA VAL A 59 -3.06 -12.61 -5.17
C VAL A 59 -3.32 -11.64 -4.03
N SER A 60 -2.24 -11.21 -3.39
CA SER A 60 -2.23 -10.08 -2.46
C SER A 60 -1.05 -9.19 -2.81
N PHE A 61 -1.31 -7.92 -3.00
CA PHE A 61 -0.29 -6.93 -3.32
C PHE A 61 -0.63 -5.61 -2.64
N SER A 62 0.28 -5.11 -1.83
CA SER A 62 0.10 -3.85 -1.12
C SER A 62 1.29 -2.92 -1.36
N THR A 63 1.00 -1.65 -1.55
CA THR A 63 2.04 -0.62 -1.56
C THR A 63 2.49 -0.35 -0.13
N VAL A 64 3.76 -0.52 0.14
CA VAL A 64 4.39 -0.18 1.42
C VAL A 64 5.29 1.05 1.25
N ARG A 65 5.33 1.90 2.28
CA ARG A 65 6.20 3.07 2.36
C ARG A 65 6.86 3.09 3.72
N GLY A 66 8.13 3.46 3.77
CA GLY A 66 8.84 3.46 5.04
C GLY A 66 10.09 4.35 5.01
N PHE A 67 10.71 4.42 6.16
CA PHE A 67 11.98 5.10 6.37
C PHE A 67 13.11 4.08 6.40
N ALA A 68 14.24 4.40 5.82
CA ALA A 68 15.45 3.58 5.89
C ALA A 68 16.62 4.44 6.35
N VAL A 69 17.57 3.82 7.02
CA VAL A 69 18.85 4.41 7.37
C VAL A 69 19.97 3.69 6.62
N HIS A 70 21.14 4.30 6.52
CA HIS A 70 22.29 3.65 5.91
C HIS A 70 22.66 2.36 6.67
N ALA A 71 23.13 1.34 5.96
CA ALA A 71 23.46 0.04 6.55
C ALA A 71 24.52 0.12 7.68
N ASP A 72 25.46 1.07 7.60
CA ASP A 72 26.49 1.29 8.60
C ASP A 72 26.04 2.17 9.78
N THR A 73 24.74 2.56 9.84
CA THR A 73 24.24 3.32 10.98
C THR A 73 24.33 2.49 12.25
N PRO A 74 24.98 3.01 13.32
CA PRO A 74 25.07 2.28 14.58
C PRO A 74 23.69 1.85 15.08
N PRO A 75 23.50 0.59 15.56
CA PRO A 75 22.20 0.07 15.97
C PRO A 75 21.46 0.98 16.97
N ALA A 76 22.17 1.50 17.97
CA ALA A 76 21.57 2.41 18.96
C ALA A 76 21.02 3.72 18.35
N ILE A 77 21.56 4.18 17.24
CA ILE A 77 21.06 5.35 16.51
C ILE A 77 19.82 4.95 15.70
N ALA A 78 19.87 3.81 15.00
CA ALA A 78 18.73 3.27 14.26
C ALA A 78 17.52 3.05 15.17
N GLU A 79 17.70 2.39 16.31
CA GLU A 79 16.65 2.16 17.32
C GLU A 79 16.06 3.47 17.85
N LYS A 80 16.89 4.48 18.09
CA LYS A 80 16.43 5.80 18.55
C LYS A 80 15.58 6.50 17.50
N ILE A 81 15.98 6.42 16.23
CA ILE A 81 15.23 6.98 15.09
C ILE A 81 13.90 6.26 14.96
N GLU A 82 13.91 4.92 14.94
CA GLU A 82 12.71 4.10 14.85
C GLU A 82 11.72 4.40 15.97
N SER A 83 12.18 4.43 17.21
CA SER A 83 11.34 4.76 18.38
C SER A 83 10.69 6.13 18.25
N ALA A 84 11.43 7.13 17.77
CA ALA A 84 10.90 8.47 17.55
C ALA A 84 9.85 8.50 16.42
N LEU A 85 10.10 7.79 15.32
CA LEU A 85 9.16 7.68 14.20
C LEU A 85 7.89 6.95 14.61
N LEU A 86 7.99 5.80 15.27
CA LEU A 86 6.83 5.05 15.76
C LEU A 86 5.98 5.89 16.73
N LYS A 87 6.62 6.65 17.64
CA LYS A 87 5.93 7.57 18.54
C LYS A 87 5.19 8.66 17.76
N ALA A 88 5.81 9.24 16.74
CA ALA A 88 5.19 10.24 15.88
C ALA A 88 4.02 9.68 15.06
N MET A 89 4.18 8.49 14.49
CA MET A 89 3.13 7.82 13.72
C MET A 89 1.95 7.33 14.56
N ASN A 90 2.15 7.08 15.84
CA ASN A 90 1.06 6.79 16.80
C ASN A 90 0.40 8.04 17.37
N HIS A 91 0.87 9.24 17.03
CA HIS A 91 0.24 10.47 17.46
C HIS A 91 -1.10 10.70 16.77
N THR A 92 -2.06 11.27 17.47
CA THR A 92 -3.45 11.49 16.98
C THR A 92 -3.53 12.23 15.65
N VAL A 93 -2.64 13.19 15.41
CA VAL A 93 -2.58 13.94 14.14
C VAL A 93 -2.26 13.02 12.96
N TYR A 94 -1.26 12.14 13.13
CA TYR A 94 -0.89 11.19 12.06
C TYR A 94 -1.96 10.10 11.89
N GLN A 95 -2.54 9.61 12.97
CA GLN A 95 -3.64 8.66 12.92
C GLN A 95 -4.88 9.26 12.23
N GLY A 96 -5.19 10.52 12.47
CA GLY A 96 -6.24 11.24 11.75
C GLY A 96 -5.95 11.35 10.25
N TYR A 97 -4.70 11.61 9.88
CA TYR A 97 -4.28 11.58 8.47
C TYR A 97 -4.46 10.19 7.84
N LEU A 98 -4.03 9.12 8.51
CA LEU A 98 -4.24 7.75 8.00
C LEU A 98 -5.72 7.47 7.75
N GLN A 99 -6.60 7.81 8.70
CA GLN A 99 -8.04 7.64 8.54
C GLN A 99 -8.60 8.43 7.36
N SER A 100 -8.12 9.65 7.12
CA SER A 100 -8.57 10.48 5.99
C SER A 100 -8.22 9.89 4.61
N ILE A 101 -7.27 8.97 4.56
CA ILE A 101 -6.86 8.28 3.32
C ILE A 101 -7.28 6.80 3.30
N GLY A 102 -8.19 6.40 4.20
CA GLY A 102 -8.74 5.04 4.25
C GLY A 102 -7.83 4.00 4.90
N LEU A 103 -6.83 4.43 5.65
CA LEU A 103 -5.91 3.59 6.44
C LEU A 103 -6.20 3.73 7.94
N ASP A 104 -5.57 2.90 8.76
CA ASP A 104 -5.69 2.91 10.22
C ASP A 104 -4.36 2.61 10.92
N SER A 105 -4.40 2.44 12.24
CA SER A 105 -3.22 2.16 13.06
C SER A 105 -2.50 0.86 12.69
N THR A 106 -3.17 -0.11 12.07
CA THR A 106 -2.57 -1.37 11.61
C THR A 106 -1.63 -1.18 10.42
N SER A 107 -1.70 0.00 9.77
CA SER A 107 -0.81 0.39 8.69
C SER A 107 0.56 0.89 9.17
N VAL A 108 0.79 0.97 10.50
CA VAL A 108 2.07 1.38 11.10
C VAL A 108 2.78 0.16 11.65
N ALA A 109 4.01 -0.08 11.21
CA ALA A 109 4.82 -1.18 11.68
C ALA A 109 6.27 -0.75 11.94
N GLY A 110 6.92 -1.39 12.91
CA GLY A 110 8.35 -1.27 13.18
C GLY A 110 9.19 -2.18 12.29
N SER A 111 10.51 -2.08 12.43
CA SER A 111 11.48 -2.82 11.64
C SER A 111 11.38 -4.34 11.83
N ASP A 112 10.93 -4.79 13.00
CA ASP A 112 10.71 -6.20 13.33
C ASP A 112 9.61 -6.85 12.48
N VAL A 113 8.59 -6.10 12.07
CA VAL A 113 7.52 -6.54 11.18
C VAL A 113 7.84 -6.19 9.74
N TRP A 114 8.26 -4.96 9.50
CA TRP A 114 8.45 -4.44 8.14
C TRP A 114 9.65 -5.04 7.42
N GLY A 115 10.74 -5.35 8.13
CA GLY A 115 11.91 -5.98 7.54
C GLY A 115 11.60 -7.33 6.87
N PRO A 116 11.02 -8.31 7.61
CA PRO A 116 10.57 -9.58 7.01
C PRO A 116 9.54 -9.39 5.89
N GLN A 117 8.60 -8.46 6.01
CA GLN A 117 7.61 -8.17 4.98
C GLN A 117 8.27 -7.69 3.67
N ILE A 118 9.23 -6.77 3.75
CA ILE A 118 9.99 -6.30 2.58
C ILE A 118 10.74 -7.45 1.93
N GLN A 119 11.41 -8.30 2.72
CA GLN A 119 12.15 -9.44 2.19
C GLN A 119 11.23 -10.42 1.45
N THR A 120 10.05 -10.71 2.01
CA THR A 120 9.04 -11.55 1.37
C THR A 120 8.58 -10.92 0.05
N THR A 121 8.20 -9.64 0.07
CA THR A 121 7.76 -8.91 -1.13
C THR A 121 8.84 -8.90 -2.23
N VAL A 122 10.10 -8.69 -1.88
CA VAL A 122 11.23 -8.74 -2.82
C VAL A 122 11.38 -10.13 -3.45
N ASN A 123 11.27 -11.19 -2.65
CA ASN A 123 11.39 -12.55 -3.14
C ASN A 123 10.23 -12.91 -4.10
N GLU A 124 9.00 -12.60 -3.72
CA GLU A 124 7.80 -12.82 -4.53
C GLU A 124 7.84 -12.03 -5.84
N MET A 125 8.24 -10.75 -5.77
CA MET A 125 8.38 -9.91 -6.95
C MET A 125 9.45 -10.45 -7.90
N ASN A 126 10.61 -10.85 -7.40
CA ASN A 126 11.67 -11.44 -8.20
C ASN A 126 11.20 -12.74 -8.87
N ALA A 127 10.47 -13.59 -8.15
CA ALA A 127 9.93 -14.82 -8.74
C ALA A 127 8.94 -14.51 -9.88
N ALA A 128 8.01 -13.58 -9.66
CA ALA A 128 7.05 -13.17 -10.68
C ALA A 128 7.71 -12.52 -11.90
N LEU A 129 8.70 -11.64 -11.70
CA LEU A 129 9.43 -11.00 -12.78
C LEU A 129 10.25 -11.99 -13.61
N LYS A 130 10.81 -13.04 -12.99
CA LYS A 130 11.49 -14.14 -13.68
C LYS A 130 10.51 -14.96 -14.51
N GLU A 131 9.36 -15.34 -13.94
CA GLU A 131 8.32 -16.10 -14.64
C GLU A 131 7.79 -15.34 -15.87
N LEU A 132 7.66 -14.01 -15.74
CA LEU A 132 7.22 -13.13 -16.83
C LEU A 132 8.35 -12.76 -17.83
N GLY A 133 9.59 -13.18 -17.57
CA GLY A 133 10.73 -12.93 -18.45
C GLY A 133 11.27 -11.48 -18.43
N PHE A 134 10.97 -10.71 -17.38
CA PHE A 134 11.48 -9.35 -17.23
C PHE A 134 12.88 -9.29 -16.63
N ILE A 135 13.29 -10.32 -15.88
CA ILE A 135 14.63 -10.47 -15.31
C ILE A 135 15.12 -11.92 -15.47
N GLU A 136 16.46 -12.14 -15.39
CA GLU A 136 17.10 -13.45 -15.44
C GLU A 136 17.07 -14.22 -14.11
#